data_c119a48e81db54f073d58826006a8450
#
_entry.id   c119a48e81db54f073d58826006a8450
#
_cell.length_a   1.000
_cell.length_b   1.000
_cell.length_c   1.000
_cell.angle_alpha   90.00
_cell.angle_beta   90.00
_cell.angle_gamma   90.00
#
_symmetry.space_group_name_H-M   'P 1'
#
loop_
_entity.id
_entity.type
_entity.pdbx_description
1 polymer ?
#
loop_
_entity_poly.entity_id
_entity_poly.type
_entity_poly.pdbx_seq_one_letter_code
_entity_poly.pdbx_strand_id
1 'polypeptide(L)'
;MKYKMLMLYCLLQIISMSALAQDHLNIKSIFDKYGKQEGSVLVQLSSDILSQGSNITFYKSLIMSNDVAKERDVLNLLKLDIDKNVIVSEVKKNGKVESGTYYVGKDKSGKTGEYILYKNKPDKITIVYLKGNFPPARLDSELKKLKDLFIYVNDKRLKIQ
;
A
#
# COMPACT_ATOMS: atom_id res chain seq x y z
N MET A 1 -44.25 -7.41 19.08
CA MET A 1 -43.58 -6.22 18.55
C MET A 1 -42.20 -5.98 19.14
N LYS A 2 -41.98 -6.13 20.43
CA LYS A 2 -40.69 -5.87 21.10
C LYS A 2 -39.51 -6.74 20.58
N TYR A 3 -39.75 -8.01 20.29
CA TYR A 3 -38.70 -8.92 19.79
C TYR A 3 -38.29 -8.63 18.36
N LYS A 4 -39.17 -8.14 17.49
CA LYS A 4 -38.80 -7.74 16.12
C LYS A 4 -37.93 -6.50 16.09
N MET A 5 -38.15 -5.54 16.99
CA MET A 5 -37.28 -4.36 17.13
C MET A 5 -35.90 -4.72 17.68
N LEU A 6 -35.84 -5.64 18.65
CA LEU A 6 -34.59 -6.10 19.22
C LEU A 6 -33.72 -6.84 18.16
N MET A 7 -34.37 -7.69 17.35
CA MET A 7 -33.69 -8.40 16.26
C MET A 7 -33.17 -7.44 15.19
N LEU A 8 -33.93 -6.41 14.84
CA LEU A 8 -33.51 -5.39 13.89
C LEU A 8 -32.33 -4.58 14.41
N TYR A 9 -32.30 -4.26 15.71
CA TYR A 9 -31.22 -3.55 16.37
C TYR A 9 -29.91 -4.38 16.40
N CYS A 10 -30.01 -5.68 16.69
CA CYS A 10 -28.89 -6.61 16.62
C CYS A 10 -28.35 -6.78 15.19
N LEU A 11 -29.23 -6.81 14.19
CA LEU A 11 -28.81 -6.91 12.78
C LEU A 11 -28.09 -5.65 12.32
N LEU A 12 -28.52 -4.46 12.74
CA LEU A 12 -27.83 -3.19 12.45
C LEU A 12 -26.44 -3.12 13.08
N GLN A 13 -26.26 -3.68 14.28
CA GLN A 13 -24.98 -3.71 14.98
C GLN A 13 -23.97 -4.63 14.30
N ILE A 14 -24.41 -5.73 13.67
CA ILE A 14 -23.54 -6.67 12.95
C ILE A 14 -23.00 -6.04 11.65
N ILE A 15 -23.80 -5.20 10.99
CA ILE A 15 -23.39 -4.51 9.75
C ILE A 15 -22.34 -3.43 10.04
N SER A 16 -22.39 -2.77 11.21
CA SER A 16 -21.43 -1.73 11.58
C SER A 16 -20.07 -2.28 12.02
N MET A 17 -19.98 -3.54 12.46
CA MET A 17 -18.70 -4.15 12.87
C MET A 17 -17.85 -4.63 11.69
N SER A 18 -18.41 -4.86 10.53
CA SER A 18 -17.65 -5.30 9.34
C SER A 18 -16.87 -4.18 8.64
N ALA A 19 -17.19 -2.91 8.89
CA ALA A 19 -16.47 -1.78 8.30
C ALA A 19 -15.16 -1.41 9.03
N LEU A 20 -14.97 -1.84 10.29
CA LEU A 20 -13.79 -1.53 11.10
C LEU A 20 -12.68 -2.59 11.01
N ALA A 21 -12.90 -3.66 10.21
CA ALA A 21 -11.97 -4.79 10.14
C ALA A 21 -10.92 -4.68 9.03
N GLN A 22 -10.86 -3.58 8.26
CA GLN A 22 -10.17 -3.64 6.97
C GLN A 22 -8.75 -3.13 6.91
N ASP A 23 -8.30 -2.22 7.78
CA ASP A 23 -6.97 -1.64 7.61
C ASP A 23 -6.20 -1.49 8.92
N HIS A 24 -5.29 -2.45 9.16
CA HIS A 24 -4.41 -2.44 10.32
C HIS A 24 -3.14 -1.59 10.12
N LEU A 25 -2.85 -1.16 8.89
CA LEU A 25 -1.68 -0.34 8.56
C LEU A 25 -2.04 1.14 8.49
N ASN A 26 -1.31 1.95 9.27
CA ASN A 26 -1.53 3.39 9.37
C ASN A 26 -1.19 4.12 8.06
N ILE A 27 -0.17 3.66 7.33
CA ILE A 27 0.26 4.27 6.05
C ILE A 27 -0.86 4.29 4.99
N LYS A 28 -1.86 3.43 5.11
CA LYS A 28 -2.97 3.38 4.16
C LYS A 28 -3.81 4.65 4.16
N SER A 29 -3.89 5.35 5.30
CA SER A 29 -4.61 6.63 5.41
C SER A 29 -4.01 7.72 4.51
N ILE A 30 -2.75 7.61 4.12
CA ILE A 30 -2.09 8.53 3.18
C ILE A 30 -2.73 8.48 1.80
N PHE A 31 -3.10 7.28 1.33
CA PHE A 31 -3.76 7.12 0.04
C PHE A 31 -5.13 7.81 0.00
N ASP A 32 -5.88 7.77 1.10
CA ASP A 32 -7.18 8.42 1.21
C ASP A 32 -7.02 9.94 1.34
N LYS A 33 -6.06 10.39 2.13
CA LYS A 33 -5.81 11.81 2.40
C LYS A 33 -5.28 12.56 1.18
N TYR A 34 -4.35 11.95 0.44
CA TYR A 34 -3.62 12.61 -0.64
C TYR A 34 -3.92 12.09 -2.04
N GLY A 35 -4.51 10.91 -2.16
CA GLY A 35 -4.72 10.27 -3.46
C GLY A 35 -5.67 10.99 -4.42
N LYS A 36 -6.54 11.85 -3.89
CA LYS A 36 -7.50 12.66 -4.67
C LYS A 36 -7.08 14.12 -4.83
N GLN A 37 -5.92 14.50 -4.28
CA GLN A 37 -5.44 15.87 -4.38
C GLN A 37 -4.91 16.15 -5.80
N GLU A 38 -5.04 17.40 -6.23
CA GLU A 38 -4.47 17.87 -7.49
C GLU A 38 -2.95 17.62 -7.52
N GLY A 39 -2.44 17.16 -8.67
CA GLY A 39 -1.04 16.79 -8.83
C GLY A 39 -0.64 15.47 -8.22
N SER A 40 -1.57 14.71 -7.63
CA SER A 40 -1.33 13.35 -7.17
C SER A 40 -1.71 12.32 -8.22
N VAL A 41 -0.93 11.24 -8.31
CA VAL A 41 -1.22 10.08 -9.17
C VAL A 41 -1.41 8.87 -8.28
N LEU A 42 -2.64 8.35 -8.25
CA LEU A 42 -3.01 7.14 -7.51
C LEU A 42 -3.27 6.00 -8.51
N VAL A 43 -2.58 4.88 -8.34
CA VAL A 43 -2.78 3.65 -9.12
C VAL A 43 -3.14 2.52 -8.17
N GLN A 44 -4.17 1.76 -8.51
CA GLN A 44 -4.55 0.54 -7.78
C GLN A 44 -4.82 -0.59 -8.76
N LEU A 45 -4.25 -1.76 -8.49
CA LEU A 45 -4.41 -2.97 -9.29
C LEU A 45 -4.81 -4.12 -8.37
N SER A 46 -5.76 -4.90 -8.82
CA SER A 46 -6.29 -6.08 -8.15
C SER A 46 -5.71 -7.38 -8.73
N SER A 47 -5.98 -8.48 -8.04
CA SER A 47 -5.41 -9.80 -8.36
C SER A 47 -5.73 -10.31 -9.75
N ASP A 48 -6.89 -9.99 -10.31
CA ASP A 48 -7.32 -10.37 -11.66
C ASP A 48 -6.40 -9.80 -12.77
N ILE A 49 -5.85 -8.62 -12.55
CA ILE A 49 -4.86 -8.01 -13.43
C ILE A 49 -3.46 -8.54 -13.15
N LEU A 50 -3.10 -8.68 -11.87
CA LEU A 50 -1.74 -9.00 -11.42
C LEU A 50 -1.39 -10.48 -11.57
N SER A 51 -2.38 -11.39 -11.48
CA SER A 51 -2.17 -12.85 -11.53
C SER A 51 -1.64 -13.38 -12.86
N GLN A 52 -1.70 -12.59 -13.92
CA GLN A 52 -1.26 -12.98 -15.26
C GLN A 52 0.27 -13.06 -15.40
N GLY A 53 1.05 -12.60 -14.43
CA GLY A 53 2.52 -12.62 -14.55
C GLY A 53 3.31 -12.44 -13.27
N SER A 54 2.67 -12.23 -12.11
CA SER A 54 3.38 -12.04 -10.84
C SER A 54 2.69 -12.73 -9.67
N ASN A 55 3.44 -12.93 -8.57
CA ASN A 55 2.87 -13.39 -7.30
C ASN A 55 2.35 -12.24 -6.42
N ILE A 56 2.33 -11.02 -6.96
CA ILE A 56 1.69 -9.87 -6.33
C ILE A 56 0.18 -10.00 -6.50
N THR A 57 -0.56 -9.92 -5.42
CA THR A 57 -2.02 -10.07 -5.39
C THR A 57 -2.76 -8.76 -5.24
N PHE A 58 -2.08 -7.72 -4.79
CA PHE A 58 -2.61 -6.38 -4.66
C PHE A 58 -1.46 -5.36 -4.79
N TYR A 59 -1.71 -4.26 -5.48
CA TYR A 59 -0.78 -3.16 -5.66
C TYR A 59 -1.51 -1.83 -5.59
N LYS A 60 -0.99 -0.92 -4.78
CA LYS A 60 -1.49 0.45 -4.68
C LYS A 60 -0.31 1.39 -4.56
N SER A 61 -0.22 2.38 -5.43
CA SER A 61 0.83 3.39 -5.40
C SER A 61 0.28 4.79 -5.43
N LEU A 62 0.94 5.69 -4.74
CA LEU A 62 0.67 7.11 -4.72
C LEU A 62 1.97 7.87 -5.03
N ILE A 63 1.91 8.74 -6.02
CA ILE A 63 2.94 9.73 -6.31
C ILE A 63 2.31 11.11 -6.04
N MET A 64 2.97 11.92 -5.25
CA MET A 64 2.51 13.27 -4.90
C MET A 64 3.68 14.24 -4.84
N SER A 65 3.40 15.54 -5.02
CA SER A 65 4.39 16.60 -4.83
C SER A 65 4.97 16.56 -3.41
N ASN A 66 6.28 16.75 -3.30
CA ASN A 66 6.94 16.79 -2.01
C ASN A 66 6.77 18.18 -1.36
N ASP A 67 6.38 18.18 -0.11
CA ASP A 67 6.47 19.31 0.82
C ASP A 67 6.72 18.81 2.25
N VAL A 68 7.14 19.70 3.12
CA VAL A 68 7.52 19.38 4.51
C VAL A 68 6.37 18.73 5.30
N ALA A 69 5.13 19.14 5.05
CA ALA A 69 3.97 18.61 5.76
C ALA A 69 3.66 17.18 5.32
N LYS A 70 3.66 16.90 4.01
CA LYS A 70 3.45 15.57 3.46
C LYS A 70 4.56 14.61 3.85
N GLU A 71 5.83 15.04 3.75
CA GLU A 71 6.97 14.22 4.18
C GLU A 71 6.83 13.81 5.64
N ARG A 72 6.51 14.77 6.53
CA ARG A 72 6.31 14.50 7.96
C ARG A 72 5.16 13.56 8.21
N ASP A 73 4.02 13.75 7.56
CA ASP A 73 2.84 12.89 7.72
C ASP A 73 3.16 11.44 7.32
N VAL A 74 3.79 11.27 6.16
CA VAL A 74 4.18 9.94 5.67
C VAL A 74 5.15 9.26 6.63
N LEU A 75 6.21 9.95 7.04
CA LEU A 75 7.22 9.37 7.93
C LEU A 75 6.66 9.02 9.31
N ASN A 76 5.73 9.83 9.83
CA ASN A 76 5.07 9.54 11.12
C ASN A 76 4.21 8.27 11.03
N LEU A 77 3.41 8.12 9.99
CA LEU A 77 2.56 6.94 9.80
C LEU A 77 3.40 5.70 9.47
N LEU A 78 4.43 5.86 8.66
CA LEU A 78 5.36 4.78 8.33
C LEU A 78 6.04 4.23 9.60
N LYS A 79 6.47 5.09 10.52
CA LYS A 79 7.06 4.68 11.81
C LYS A 79 6.13 3.83 12.66
N LEU A 80 4.82 4.08 12.59
CA LEU A 80 3.84 3.29 13.34
C LEU A 80 3.67 1.87 12.78
N ASP A 81 3.92 1.69 11.50
CA ASP A 81 3.76 0.42 10.81
C ASP A 81 5.05 -0.42 10.76
N ILE A 82 6.21 0.25 10.90
CA ILE A 82 7.51 -0.41 10.80
C ILE A 82 7.98 -0.83 12.19
N ASP A 83 8.14 -2.13 12.38
CA ASP A 83 8.98 -2.68 13.43
C ASP A 83 10.42 -2.80 12.93
N LYS A 84 11.40 -2.64 13.83
CA LYS A 84 12.84 -2.70 13.51
C LYS A 84 13.28 -3.99 12.79
N ASN A 85 12.54 -5.06 12.96
CA ASN A 85 12.84 -6.37 12.38
C ASN A 85 12.35 -6.55 10.94
N VAL A 86 11.61 -5.59 10.37
CA VAL A 86 10.95 -5.73 9.06
C VAL A 86 11.59 -4.88 7.95
N ILE A 87 12.71 -4.23 8.23
CA ILE A 87 13.43 -3.44 7.23
C ILE A 87 14.12 -4.40 6.25
N VAL A 88 13.69 -4.38 4.98
CA VAL A 88 14.31 -5.13 3.88
C VAL A 88 15.50 -4.34 3.33
N SER A 89 15.28 -3.04 3.08
CA SER A 89 16.33 -2.11 2.69
C SER A 89 15.98 -0.69 3.09
N GLU A 90 16.97 0.13 3.42
CA GLU A 90 16.75 1.54 3.74
C GLU A 90 17.99 2.35 3.34
N VAL A 91 17.77 3.46 2.65
CA VAL A 91 18.80 4.44 2.31
C VAL A 91 18.51 5.72 3.06
N LYS A 92 19.50 6.19 3.82
CA LYS A 92 19.45 7.46 4.56
C LYS A 92 20.47 8.44 4.00
N LYS A 93 20.06 9.71 3.95
CA LYS A 93 20.93 10.84 3.63
C LYS A 93 20.72 11.94 4.68
N ASN A 94 21.82 12.37 5.28
CA ASN A 94 21.79 13.37 6.36
C ASN A 94 20.80 13.04 7.50
N GLY A 95 20.73 11.74 7.90
CA GLY A 95 19.84 11.26 8.95
C GLY A 95 18.36 11.08 8.55
N LYS A 96 17.99 11.46 7.32
CA LYS A 96 16.61 11.29 6.79
C LYS A 96 16.52 10.08 5.87
N VAL A 97 15.41 9.36 5.92
CA VAL A 97 15.12 8.27 4.99
C VAL A 97 14.84 8.83 3.60
N GLU A 98 15.66 8.49 2.63
CA GLU A 98 15.47 8.82 1.21
C GLU A 98 14.66 7.74 0.49
N SER A 99 14.89 6.48 0.83
CA SER A 99 14.08 5.38 0.37
C SER A 99 14.09 4.23 1.37
N GLY A 100 13.03 3.47 1.38
CA GLY A 100 12.90 2.30 2.23
C GLY A 100 11.98 1.27 1.64
N THR A 101 12.28 0.02 1.91
CA THR A 101 11.47 -1.16 1.59
C THR A 101 11.27 -1.94 2.87
N TYR A 102 10.02 -2.18 3.21
CA TYR A 102 9.64 -2.74 4.49
C TYR A 102 8.70 -3.92 4.29
N TYR A 103 9.00 -5.02 4.97
CA TYR A 103 8.06 -6.13 5.10
C TYR A 103 7.32 -5.98 6.42
N VAL A 104 6.03 -5.80 6.38
CA VAL A 104 5.21 -5.52 7.58
C VAL A 104 4.47 -6.75 8.11
N GLY A 105 4.89 -7.92 7.66
CA GLY A 105 4.32 -9.18 8.11
C GLY A 105 3.32 -9.78 7.13
N LYS A 106 2.53 -10.73 7.62
CA LYS A 106 1.45 -11.33 6.86
C LYS A 106 0.14 -10.63 7.15
N ASP A 107 -0.73 -10.62 6.16
CA ASP A 107 -2.10 -10.13 6.31
C ASP A 107 -2.89 -10.95 7.35
N LYS A 108 -4.11 -10.52 7.66
CA LYS A 108 -4.98 -11.20 8.63
C LYS A 108 -5.29 -12.66 8.29
N SER A 109 -5.18 -13.05 7.02
CA SER A 109 -5.35 -14.44 6.58
C SER A 109 -4.14 -15.33 6.90
N GLY A 110 -3.00 -14.73 7.23
CA GLY A 110 -1.73 -15.41 7.47
C GLY A 110 -1.09 -15.99 6.19
N LYS A 111 -1.66 -15.72 5.02
CA LYS A 111 -1.24 -16.30 3.74
C LYS A 111 -0.39 -15.35 2.90
N THR A 112 -0.73 -14.08 2.90
CA THR A 112 -0.16 -13.08 2.00
C THR A 112 0.76 -12.12 2.76
N GLY A 113 1.99 -11.95 2.29
CA GLY A 113 2.92 -10.95 2.82
C GLY A 113 2.52 -9.54 2.41
N GLU A 114 2.72 -8.57 3.30
CA GLU A 114 2.45 -7.14 3.08
C GLU A 114 3.75 -6.36 3.06
N TYR A 115 3.86 -5.44 2.11
CA TYR A 115 5.07 -4.66 1.86
C TYR A 115 4.73 -3.18 1.67
N ILE A 116 5.60 -2.31 2.20
CA ILE A 116 5.56 -0.87 1.97
C ILE A 116 6.88 -0.45 1.33
N LEU A 117 6.80 0.31 0.24
CA LEU A 117 7.95 0.95 -0.38
C LEU A 117 7.75 2.47 -0.28
N TYR A 118 8.80 3.15 0.16
CA TYR A 118 8.84 4.60 0.28
C TYR A 118 10.02 5.15 -0.49
N LYS A 119 9.80 6.23 -1.23
CA LYS A 119 10.86 7.00 -1.90
C LYS A 119 10.57 8.49 -1.82
N ASN A 120 11.53 9.22 -1.30
CA ASN A 120 11.50 10.67 -1.21
C ASN A 120 12.51 11.27 -2.19
N LYS A 121 12.03 12.12 -3.07
CA LYS A 121 12.82 12.95 -3.97
C LYS A 121 12.53 14.42 -3.69
N PRO A 122 13.39 15.36 -4.10
CA PRO A 122 13.17 16.79 -3.86
C PRO A 122 11.81 17.30 -4.37
N ASP A 123 11.33 16.77 -5.49
CA ASP A 123 10.11 17.17 -6.18
C ASP A 123 8.88 16.31 -5.84
N LYS A 124 9.10 15.06 -5.37
CA LYS A 124 8.01 14.10 -5.19
C LYS A 124 8.27 13.04 -4.13
N ILE A 125 7.17 12.61 -3.52
CA ILE A 125 7.12 11.43 -2.64
C ILE A 125 6.38 10.32 -3.37
N THR A 126 6.93 9.10 -3.31
CA THR A 126 6.28 7.89 -3.83
C THR A 126 6.09 6.91 -2.68
N ILE A 127 4.88 6.40 -2.56
CA ILE A 127 4.51 5.35 -1.60
C ILE A 127 3.87 4.22 -2.38
N VAL A 128 4.31 2.99 -2.12
CA VAL A 128 3.71 1.79 -2.66
C VAL A 128 3.33 0.88 -1.50
N TYR A 129 2.10 0.39 -1.52
CA TYR A 129 1.65 -0.71 -0.69
C TYR A 129 1.29 -1.88 -1.60
N LEU A 130 1.84 -3.03 -1.30
CA LEU A 130 1.55 -4.24 -2.06
C LEU A 130 1.42 -5.47 -1.16
N LYS A 131 0.67 -6.45 -1.67
CA LYS A 131 0.55 -7.78 -1.08
C LYS A 131 1.01 -8.82 -2.08
N GLY A 132 1.56 -9.93 -1.57
CA GLY A 132 1.97 -11.01 -2.44
C GLY A 132 2.33 -12.30 -1.71
N ASN A 133 2.32 -13.40 -2.44
CA ASN A 133 2.63 -14.75 -1.95
C ASN A 133 4.10 -15.09 -2.22
N PHE A 134 5.01 -14.30 -1.67
CA PHE A 134 6.45 -14.50 -1.83
C PHE A 134 7.20 -13.98 -0.59
N PRO A 135 8.41 -14.50 -0.30
CA PRO A 135 9.26 -14.00 0.77
C PRO A 135 9.92 -12.66 0.39
N PRO A 136 10.37 -11.84 1.35
CA PRO A 136 11.02 -10.55 1.11
C PRO A 136 12.20 -10.61 0.13
N ALA A 137 12.98 -11.68 0.15
CA ALA A 137 14.11 -11.86 -0.78
C ALA A 137 13.71 -11.93 -2.27
N ARG A 138 12.43 -12.17 -2.58
CA ARG A 138 11.93 -12.23 -3.95
C ARG A 138 11.23 -10.97 -4.42
N LEU A 139 11.12 -9.96 -3.57
CA LEU A 139 10.38 -8.74 -3.85
C LEU A 139 10.87 -8.05 -5.14
N ASP A 140 12.16 -7.87 -5.32
CA ASP A 140 12.72 -7.20 -6.51
C ASP A 140 12.39 -7.95 -7.80
N SER A 141 12.44 -9.29 -7.77
CA SER A 141 12.08 -10.11 -8.93
C SER A 141 10.58 -10.02 -9.27
N GLU A 142 9.72 -9.95 -8.25
CA GLU A 142 8.28 -9.79 -8.46
C GLU A 142 7.91 -8.39 -8.95
N LEU A 143 8.58 -7.34 -8.45
CA LEU A 143 8.42 -5.97 -8.96
C LEU A 143 8.89 -5.83 -10.41
N LYS A 144 9.94 -6.55 -10.80
CA LYS A 144 10.40 -6.58 -12.19
C LYS A 144 9.35 -7.19 -13.12
N LYS A 145 8.73 -8.30 -12.73
CA LYS A 145 7.63 -8.93 -13.48
C LYS A 145 6.44 -7.97 -13.61
N LEU A 146 6.11 -7.25 -12.55
CA LEU A 146 5.04 -6.24 -12.56
C LEU A 146 5.33 -5.13 -13.58
N LYS A 147 6.57 -4.66 -13.65
CA LYS A 147 7.00 -3.66 -14.63
C LYS A 147 6.81 -4.16 -16.07
N ASP A 148 7.14 -5.42 -16.31
CA ASP A 148 6.98 -6.04 -17.64
C ASP A 148 5.48 -6.20 -18.00
N LEU A 149 4.61 -6.48 -17.02
CA LEU A 149 3.17 -6.57 -17.21
C LEU A 149 2.54 -5.23 -17.65
N PHE A 150 2.99 -4.12 -17.10
CA PHE A 150 2.49 -2.78 -17.47
C PHE A 150 2.79 -2.41 -18.93
N ILE A 151 3.76 -3.04 -19.55
CA ILE A 151 4.11 -2.80 -20.96
C ILE A 151 3.08 -3.45 -21.91
N TYR A 152 2.36 -4.48 -21.47
CA TYR A 152 1.50 -5.32 -22.31
C TYR A 152 -0.01 -5.14 -22.13
N VAL A 153 -0.47 -4.38 -21.14
CA VAL A 153 -1.91 -4.12 -20.99
C VAL A 153 -2.35 -3.08 -22.02
N ASN A 154 -2.97 -3.56 -23.10
CA ASN A 154 -3.61 -2.79 -24.18
C ASN A 154 -2.75 -2.31 -25.35
N ASP A 155 -1.71 -2.99 -25.79
CA ASP A 155 -0.89 -2.59 -26.95
C ASP A 155 -0.47 -1.09 -26.99
N LYS A 156 -0.76 -0.35 -25.95
CA LYS A 156 -0.35 1.01 -25.71
C LYS A 156 0.75 1.02 -24.67
N ARG A 157 1.98 1.28 -25.11
CA ARG A 157 3.11 1.61 -24.25
C ARG A 157 2.73 2.78 -23.34
N LEU A 158 2.32 2.50 -22.11
CA LEU A 158 2.37 3.48 -21.03
C LEU A 158 3.85 3.63 -20.66
N LYS A 159 4.52 4.62 -21.24
CA LYS A 159 5.82 5.07 -20.75
C LYS A 159 5.59 5.65 -19.37
N ILE A 160 5.98 4.88 -18.34
CA ILE A 160 6.20 5.43 -17.01
C ILE A 160 7.54 6.16 -17.09
N GLN A 161 7.48 7.48 -17.24
CA GLN A 161 8.62 8.37 -17.09
C GLN A 161 8.99 8.52 -15.62
#